data_f32d16d208acba811a98069418c496cd
#
_entry.id   f32d16d208acba811a98069418c496cd
#
_cell.length_a   1.000
_cell.length_b   1.000
_cell.length_c   1.000
_cell.angle_alpha   90.00
_cell.angle_beta   90.00
_cell.angle_gamma   90.00
#
_symmetry.space_group_name_H-M   'P 1'
#
loop_
_entity.id
_entity.type
_entity.pdbx_description
1 polymer ?
#
loop_
_entity_poly.entity_id
_entity_poly.type
_entity_poly.pdbx_seq_one_letter_code
_entity_poly.pdbx_strand_id
1 'polypeptide(L)'
;SIFYGKLKEIYSNTVFLDGDTLREVFGNDLGYSDTDRRKCAMRYSRLCDLLQKQGIHVVCCTISMFDSVRQWNRENIANYHEIYVEVSDETLQKRDQKGLYSRYQSGDETELAGFQVGIETPKNPDLVLWNDGEKTPEEQAEIMMQTWKINN
;
A
#
# COMPACT_ATOMS: atom_id res chain seq x y z
N SER A 1 8.08 -8.48 1.56
CA SER A 1 7.15 -8.80 0.47
C SER A 1 7.82 -9.72 -0.55
N ILE A 2 7.06 -10.70 -1.02
CA ILE A 2 7.56 -11.67 -2.02
C ILE A 2 7.83 -10.97 -3.35
N PHE A 3 6.96 -10.08 -3.76
CA PHE A 3 7.18 -9.29 -4.98
C PHE A 3 8.49 -8.48 -4.90
N TYR A 4 8.72 -7.82 -3.78
CA TYR A 4 9.98 -7.10 -3.56
C TYR A 4 11.20 -8.02 -3.70
N GLY A 5 11.15 -9.20 -3.10
CA GLY A 5 12.24 -10.17 -3.21
C GLY A 5 12.55 -10.57 -4.65
N LYS A 6 11.49 -10.89 -5.42
CA LYS A 6 11.64 -11.21 -6.85
C LYS A 6 12.20 -10.03 -7.65
N LEU A 7 11.70 -8.84 -7.41
CA LEU A 7 12.15 -7.65 -8.11
C LEU A 7 13.63 -7.35 -7.81
N LYS A 8 14.03 -7.51 -6.55
CA LYS A 8 15.41 -7.27 -6.10
C LYS A 8 16.40 -8.24 -6.71
N GLU A 9 16.00 -9.47 -7.00
CA GLU A 9 16.85 -10.43 -7.70
C GLU A 9 17.20 -9.96 -9.12
N ILE A 10 16.27 -9.25 -9.76
CA ILE A 10 16.47 -8.71 -11.12
C ILE A 10 17.15 -7.34 -11.07
N TYR A 11 16.69 -6.48 -10.19
CA TYR A 11 17.20 -5.12 -10.01
C TYR A 11 17.71 -4.96 -8.58
N SER A 12 19.02 -5.09 -8.41
CA SER A 12 19.65 -5.02 -7.07
C SER A 12 19.43 -3.68 -6.37
N ASN A 13 19.18 -2.61 -7.13
CA ASN A 13 18.87 -1.27 -6.65
C ASN A 13 17.37 -1.10 -6.31
N THR A 14 16.77 -2.11 -5.72
CA THR A 14 15.36 -2.08 -5.28
C THR A 14 15.29 -1.94 -3.78
N VAL A 15 14.40 -1.08 -3.29
CA VAL A 15 14.12 -0.90 -1.86
C VAL A 15 12.66 -1.19 -1.55
N PHE A 16 12.42 -1.58 -0.32
CA PHE A 16 11.08 -1.84 0.21
C PHE A 16 10.76 -0.82 1.30
N LEU A 17 9.65 -0.12 1.14
CA LEU A 17 9.16 0.84 2.12
C LEU A 17 7.82 0.35 2.66
N ASP A 18 7.75 0.21 3.97
CA ASP A 18 6.55 -0.17 4.69
C ASP A 18 6.06 1.02 5.54
N GLY A 19 4.76 1.28 5.50
CA GLY A 19 4.19 2.45 6.16
C GLY A 19 4.43 2.49 7.66
N ASP A 20 4.33 1.35 8.35
CA ASP A 20 4.56 1.30 9.79
C ASP A 20 6.03 1.57 10.13
N THR A 21 6.94 0.96 9.38
CA THR A 21 8.38 1.20 9.54
C THR A 21 8.72 2.66 9.27
N LEU A 22 8.11 3.27 8.25
CA LEU A 22 8.35 4.67 7.92
C LEU A 22 7.86 5.62 9.03
N ARG A 23 6.75 5.28 9.70
CA ARG A 23 6.32 6.07 10.85
C ARG A 23 7.37 6.09 11.96
N GLU A 24 8.00 4.96 12.24
CA GLU A 24 9.09 4.87 13.21
C GLU A 24 10.31 5.68 12.76
N VAL A 25 10.69 5.55 11.50
CA VAL A 25 11.82 6.30 10.92
C VAL A 25 11.60 7.80 11.03
N PHE A 26 10.38 8.27 10.86
CA PHE A 26 10.04 9.69 11.01
C PHE A 26 9.75 10.09 12.46
N GLY A 27 9.99 9.22 13.42
CA GLY A 27 9.92 9.54 14.85
C GLY A 27 8.53 9.48 15.45
N ASN A 28 7.57 8.84 14.79
CA ASN A 28 6.19 8.70 15.29
C ASN A 28 5.53 10.03 15.66
N ASP A 29 5.83 11.09 14.92
CA ASP A 29 5.40 12.45 15.23
C ASP A 29 3.96 12.77 14.81
N LEU A 30 3.34 11.90 14.01
CA LEU A 30 1.98 12.07 13.51
C LEU A 30 1.07 10.98 14.07
N GLY A 31 -0.18 11.35 14.35
CA GLY A 31 -1.20 10.43 14.80
C GLY A 31 -1.95 9.75 13.64
N TYR A 32 -3.21 9.42 13.90
CA TYR A 32 -4.06 8.68 12.95
C TYR A 32 -5.31 9.46 12.54
N SER A 33 -5.36 10.76 12.82
CA SER A 33 -6.41 11.62 12.26
C SER A 33 -6.32 11.64 10.74
N ASP A 34 -7.39 12.01 10.07
CA ASP A 34 -7.42 12.14 8.62
C ASP A 34 -6.29 13.06 8.13
N THR A 35 -6.12 14.21 8.77
CA THR A 35 -5.07 15.17 8.42
C THR A 35 -3.68 14.58 8.59
N ASP A 36 -3.41 13.89 9.70
CA ASP A 36 -2.10 13.30 9.96
C ASP A 36 -1.80 12.15 9.01
N ARG A 37 -2.80 11.33 8.69
CA ARG A 37 -2.63 10.25 7.72
C ARG A 37 -2.33 10.77 6.32
N ARG A 38 -2.96 11.88 5.91
CA ARG A 38 -2.65 12.54 4.64
C ARG A 38 -1.22 13.06 4.60
N LYS A 39 -0.77 13.66 5.70
CA LYS A 39 0.63 14.12 5.83
C LYS A 39 1.61 12.95 5.74
N CYS A 40 1.34 11.84 6.42
CA CYS A 40 2.15 10.62 6.31
C CYS A 40 2.21 10.13 4.87
N ALA A 41 1.07 9.99 4.21
CA ALA A 41 0.99 9.51 2.84
C ALA A 41 1.81 10.40 1.89
N MET A 42 1.73 11.72 2.03
CA MET A 42 2.52 12.64 1.22
C MET A 42 4.02 12.55 1.49
N ARG A 43 4.42 12.35 2.75
CA ARG A 43 5.85 12.10 3.07
C ARG A 43 6.37 10.87 2.34
N TYR A 44 5.61 9.78 2.37
CA TYR A 44 6.00 8.53 1.72
C TYR A 44 6.07 8.69 0.19
N SER A 45 5.10 9.38 -0.39
CA SER A 45 5.09 9.68 -1.83
C SER A 45 6.30 10.49 -2.25
N ARG A 46 6.64 11.53 -1.50
CA ARG A 46 7.82 12.36 -1.79
C ARG A 46 9.13 11.60 -1.63
N LEU A 47 9.20 10.70 -0.64
CA LEU A 47 10.35 9.82 -0.48
C LEU A 47 10.50 8.87 -1.68
N CYS A 48 9.40 8.27 -2.12
CA CYS A 48 9.40 7.44 -3.33
C CYS A 48 9.88 8.21 -4.55
N ASP A 49 9.41 9.43 -4.73
CA ASP A 49 9.84 10.30 -5.84
C ASP A 49 11.34 10.61 -5.77
N LEU A 50 11.84 10.95 -4.58
CA LEU A 50 13.26 11.21 -4.37
C LEU A 50 14.11 9.99 -4.76
N LEU A 51 13.71 8.82 -4.33
CA LEU A 51 14.44 7.58 -4.59
C LEU A 51 14.40 7.20 -6.08
N GLN A 52 13.24 7.28 -6.72
CA GLN A 52 13.14 6.93 -8.14
C GLN A 52 13.93 7.89 -9.02
N LYS A 53 14.01 9.17 -8.67
CA LYS A 53 14.87 10.14 -9.39
C LYS A 53 16.34 9.81 -9.31
N GLN A 54 16.74 9.02 -8.33
CA GLN A 54 18.12 8.53 -8.19
C GLN A 54 18.32 7.14 -8.81
N GLY A 55 17.36 6.66 -9.59
CA GLY A 55 17.46 5.39 -10.29
C GLY A 55 17.16 4.18 -9.41
N ILE A 56 16.44 4.36 -8.30
CA ILE A 56 16.10 3.28 -7.39
C ILE A 56 14.67 2.81 -7.66
N HIS A 57 14.50 1.50 -7.76
CA HIS A 57 13.16 0.89 -7.81
C HIS A 57 12.57 0.82 -6.41
N VAL A 58 11.34 1.29 -6.24
CA VAL A 58 10.71 1.36 -4.92
C VAL A 58 9.44 0.51 -4.92
N VAL A 59 9.36 -0.42 -3.96
CA VAL A 59 8.12 -1.12 -3.62
C VAL A 59 7.63 -0.50 -2.31
N CYS A 60 6.52 0.23 -2.37
CA CYS A 60 5.97 0.94 -1.22
C CYS A 60 4.61 0.34 -0.84
N CYS A 61 4.51 -0.17 0.38
CA CYS A 61 3.29 -0.77 0.92
C CYS A 61 2.73 0.12 2.03
N THR A 62 1.63 0.77 1.75
CA THR A 62 0.99 1.68 2.69
C THR A 62 -0.53 1.56 2.63
N ILE A 63 -1.19 2.02 3.68
CA ILE A 63 -2.63 2.23 3.68
C ILE A 63 -2.86 3.73 3.46
N SER A 64 -2.68 4.16 2.21
CA SER A 64 -2.80 5.57 1.80
C SER A 64 -3.99 5.71 0.87
N MET A 65 -5.18 5.71 1.45
CA MET A 65 -6.44 5.67 0.70
C MET A 65 -6.97 7.09 0.42
N PHE A 66 -6.17 7.89 -0.26
CA PHE A 66 -6.49 9.28 -0.60
C PHE A 66 -6.27 9.56 -2.08
N ASP A 67 -7.32 9.93 -2.79
CA ASP A 67 -7.25 10.24 -4.23
C ASP A 67 -6.25 11.34 -4.55
N SER A 68 -6.18 12.37 -3.71
CA SER A 68 -5.24 13.48 -3.90
C SER A 68 -3.78 13.02 -3.87
N VAL A 69 -3.45 12.07 -3.01
CA VAL A 69 -2.10 11.51 -2.91
C VAL A 69 -1.79 10.64 -4.13
N ARG A 70 -2.72 9.79 -4.54
CA ARG A 70 -2.56 8.96 -5.74
C ARG A 70 -2.42 9.79 -7.00
N GLN A 71 -3.19 10.87 -7.11
CA GLN A 71 -3.07 11.80 -8.23
C GLN A 71 -1.69 12.46 -8.25
N TRP A 72 -1.22 12.92 -7.09
CA TRP A 72 0.11 13.49 -6.98
C TRP A 72 1.19 12.50 -7.45
N ASN A 73 1.06 11.24 -7.05
CA ASN A 73 1.98 10.18 -7.47
C ASN A 73 2.02 10.03 -8.99
N ARG A 74 0.86 9.97 -9.65
CA ARG A 74 0.78 9.85 -11.10
C ARG A 74 1.37 11.05 -11.83
N GLU A 75 1.19 12.24 -11.29
CA GLU A 75 1.68 13.48 -11.89
C GLU A 75 3.18 13.70 -11.69
N ASN A 76 3.76 13.16 -10.61
CA ASN A 76 5.13 13.49 -10.19
C ASN A 76 6.11 12.33 -10.27
N ILE A 77 5.64 11.09 -10.14
CA ILE A 77 6.53 9.91 -10.10
C ILE A 77 6.54 9.24 -11.47
N ALA A 78 7.69 9.23 -12.12
CA ALA A 78 7.85 8.53 -13.39
C ALA A 78 7.74 7.02 -13.19
N ASN A 79 7.09 6.33 -14.13
CA ASN A 79 6.87 4.88 -14.09
C ASN A 79 6.15 4.43 -12.82
N TYR A 80 5.19 5.24 -12.37
CA TYR A 80 4.36 4.92 -11.22
C TYR A 80 3.36 3.82 -11.56
N HIS A 81 3.29 2.80 -10.71
CA HIS A 81 2.33 1.71 -10.82
C HIS A 81 1.53 1.60 -9.53
N GLU A 82 0.24 1.64 -9.64
CA GLU A 82 -0.69 1.61 -8.53
C GLU A 82 -1.36 0.25 -8.44
N ILE A 83 -1.16 -0.44 -7.32
CA ILE A 83 -1.74 -1.75 -7.06
C ILE A 83 -2.70 -1.62 -5.91
N TYR A 84 -3.94 -2.00 -6.15
CA TYR A 84 -4.95 -2.08 -5.11
C TYR A 84 -5.12 -3.52 -4.67
N VAL A 85 -4.82 -3.78 -3.40
CA VAL A 85 -5.05 -5.10 -2.80
C VAL A 85 -6.39 -5.05 -2.09
N GLU A 86 -7.37 -5.76 -2.65
CA GLU A 86 -8.72 -5.78 -2.15
C GLU A 86 -9.00 -7.06 -1.38
N VAL A 87 -9.76 -6.93 -0.29
CA VAL A 87 -10.20 -8.06 0.54
C VAL A 87 -11.68 -7.90 0.75
N SER A 88 -12.46 -8.96 0.53
CA SER A 88 -13.90 -8.93 0.76
C SER A 88 -14.22 -8.79 2.25
N ASP A 89 -15.38 -8.22 2.57
CA ASP A 89 -15.85 -8.10 3.94
C ASP A 89 -15.95 -9.46 4.65
N GLU A 90 -16.38 -10.48 3.93
CA GLU A 90 -16.43 -11.85 4.46
C GLU A 90 -15.05 -12.35 4.89
N THR A 91 -14.04 -12.16 4.05
CA THR A 91 -12.67 -12.55 4.37
C THR A 91 -12.12 -11.74 5.53
N LEU A 92 -12.40 -10.44 5.58
CA LEU A 92 -11.98 -9.58 6.69
C LEU A 92 -12.58 -10.05 8.02
N GLN A 93 -13.86 -10.42 8.04
CA GLN A 93 -14.51 -10.96 9.23
C GLN A 93 -13.85 -12.27 9.68
N LYS A 94 -13.54 -13.17 8.76
CA LYS A 94 -12.87 -14.43 9.07
C LYS A 94 -11.45 -14.23 9.62
N ARG A 95 -10.77 -13.17 9.19
CA ARG A 95 -9.40 -12.84 9.61
C ARG A 95 -9.34 -11.90 10.82
N ASP A 96 -10.45 -11.62 11.46
CA ASP A 96 -10.56 -10.69 12.60
C ASP A 96 -9.94 -11.28 13.87
N GLN A 97 -8.65 -11.59 13.81
CA GLN A 97 -7.90 -12.23 14.91
C GLN A 97 -7.76 -11.35 16.14
N LYS A 98 -7.78 -10.03 15.97
CA LYS A 98 -7.63 -9.04 17.06
C LYS A 98 -8.96 -8.44 17.50
N GLY A 99 -10.06 -8.84 16.91
CA GLY A 99 -11.37 -8.29 17.20
C GLY A 99 -11.56 -6.85 16.75
N LEU A 100 -10.65 -6.31 15.89
CA LEU A 100 -10.69 -4.91 15.47
C LEU A 100 -11.89 -4.62 14.57
N TYR A 101 -12.21 -5.52 13.65
CA TYR A 101 -13.36 -5.38 12.77
C TYR A 101 -14.67 -5.38 13.55
N SER A 102 -14.82 -6.34 14.45
CA SER A 102 -16.01 -6.45 15.30
C SER A 102 -16.17 -5.22 16.19
N ARG A 103 -15.10 -4.71 16.78
CA ARG A 103 -15.11 -3.48 17.59
C ARG A 103 -15.49 -2.27 16.76
N TYR A 104 -14.98 -2.15 15.56
CA TYR A 104 -15.34 -1.05 14.66
C TYR A 104 -16.83 -1.08 14.33
N GLN A 105 -17.38 -2.25 14.02
CA GLN A 105 -18.82 -2.39 13.73
C GLN A 105 -19.70 -2.11 14.94
N SER A 106 -19.23 -2.40 16.14
CA SER A 106 -19.93 -2.05 17.38
C SER A 106 -19.81 -0.59 17.78
N GLY A 107 -18.97 0.18 17.09
CA GLY A 107 -18.71 1.59 17.40
C GLY A 107 -17.60 1.85 18.40
N ASP A 108 -16.91 0.80 18.86
CA ASP A 108 -15.83 0.93 19.85
C ASP A 108 -14.54 1.48 19.21
N GLU A 109 -14.35 1.24 17.92
CA GLU A 109 -13.21 1.73 17.15
C GLU A 109 -13.72 2.61 15.99
N THR A 110 -13.26 3.85 15.92
CA THR A 110 -13.69 4.80 14.89
C THR A 110 -12.68 5.03 13.79
N GLU A 111 -11.44 4.59 13.97
CA GLU A 111 -10.34 4.81 13.04
C GLU A 111 -9.64 3.51 12.63
N LEU A 112 -10.41 2.48 12.29
CA LEU A 112 -9.85 1.24 11.76
C LEU A 112 -9.57 1.38 10.26
N ALA A 113 -8.30 1.23 9.87
CA ALA A 113 -7.91 1.27 8.46
C ALA A 113 -8.64 0.20 7.65
N GLY A 114 -9.22 0.59 6.52
CA GLY A 114 -10.01 -0.27 5.66
C GLY A 114 -11.52 -0.19 5.89
N PHE A 115 -11.97 0.40 7.01
CA PHE A 115 -13.40 0.54 7.34
C PHE A 115 -13.80 1.95 7.72
N GLN A 116 -12.89 2.90 7.71
CA GLN A 116 -13.18 4.27 8.13
C GLN A 116 -14.04 5.00 7.12
N VAL A 117 -14.87 5.89 7.63
CA VAL A 117 -15.53 6.92 6.82
C VAL A 117 -14.44 7.84 6.25
N GLY A 118 -14.52 8.15 4.96
CA GLY A 118 -13.56 9.03 4.29
C GLY A 118 -12.42 8.32 3.57
N ILE A 119 -12.38 6.99 3.59
CA ILE A 119 -11.47 6.24 2.73
C ILE A 119 -11.91 6.37 1.28
N GLU A 120 -10.97 6.70 0.42
CA GLU A 120 -11.20 6.84 -1.01
C GLU A 120 -10.59 5.64 -1.74
N THR A 121 -11.44 4.69 -2.11
CA THR A 121 -11.01 3.52 -2.90
C THR A 121 -10.44 3.95 -4.24
N PRO A 122 -9.31 3.36 -4.70
CA PRO A 122 -8.74 3.70 -6.00
C PRO A 122 -9.74 3.54 -7.13
N LYS A 123 -9.87 4.57 -7.98
CA LYS A 123 -10.82 4.56 -9.11
C LYS A 123 -10.23 3.90 -10.34
N ASN A 124 -8.93 4.07 -10.56
CA ASN A 124 -8.22 3.56 -11.74
C ASN A 124 -6.86 2.98 -11.35
N PRO A 125 -6.82 1.91 -10.53
CA PRO A 125 -5.55 1.26 -10.24
C PRO A 125 -5.01 0.57 -11.50
N ASP A 126 -3.70 0.44 -11.59
CA ASP A 126 -3.07 -0.26 -12.70
C ASP A 126 -3.27 -1.77 -12.58
N LEU A 127 -3.45 -2.26 -11.36
CA LEU A 127 -3.72 -3.66 -11.08
C LEU A 127 -4.56 -3.78 -9.80
N VAL A 128 -5.53 -4.68 -9.80
CA VAL A 128 -6.29 -5.07 -8.61
C VAL A 128 -5.95 -6.51 -8.28
N LEU A 129 -5.54 -6.75 -7.06
CA LEU A 129 -5.30 -8.10 -6.53
C LEU A 129 -6.30 -8.39 -5.41
N TRP A 130 -6.97 -9.53 -5.50
CA TRP A 130 -7.89 -9.99 -4.46
C TRP A 130 -7.13 -10.87 -3.48
N ASN A 131 -7.11 -10.46 -2.21
CA ASN A 131 -6.42 -11.18 -1.15
C ASN A 131 -7.42 -11.98 -0.30
N ASP A 132 -8.22 -12.81 -0.94
CA ASP A 132 -9.25 -13.64 -0.30
C ASP A 132 -8.80 -15.09 -0.05
N GLY A 133 -7.53 -15.39 -0.27
CA GLY A 133 -6.97 -16.73 -0.05
C GLY A 133 -7.06 -17.67 -1.25
N GLU A 134 -7.60 -17.21 -2.38
CA GLU A 134 -7.70 -18.02 -3.61
C GLU A 134 -6.35 -18.18 -4.31
N LYS A 135 -5.48 -17.18 -4.14
CA LYS A 135 -4.12 -17.19 -4.71
C LYS A 135 -3.09 -17.05 -3.60
N THR A 136 -1.97 -17.75 -3.76
CA THR A 136 -0.85 -17.61 -2.84
C THR A 136 -0.15 -16.26 -3.06
N PRO A 137 0.60 -15.75 -2.06
CA PRO A 137 1.41 -14.56 -2.25
C PRO A 137 2.39 -14.69 -3.42
N GLU A 138 2.93 -15.88 -3.68
CA GLU A 138 3.81 -16.18 -4.81
C GLU A 138 3.09 -16.02 -6.14
N GLU A 139 1.87 -16.54 -6.26
CA GLU A 139 1.03 -16.40 -7.45
C GLU A 139 0.69 -14.94 -7.71
N GLN A 140 0.37 -14.17 -6.67
CA GLN A 140 0.09 -12.75 -6.78
C GLN A 140 1.33 -11.95 -7.23
N ALA A 141 2.50 -12.28 -6.67
CA ALA A 141 3.75 -11.65 -7.08
C ALA A 141 4.06 -11.94 -8.56
N GLU A 142 3.78 -13.15 -9.02
CA GLU A 142 3.97 -13.53 -10.43
C GLU A 142 3.05 -12.74 -11.36
N ILE A 143 1.80 -12.52 -10.97
CA ILE A 143 0.87 -11.67 -11.72
C ILE A 143 1.43 -10.26 -11.88
N MET A 144 2.02 -9.70 -10.82
CA MET A 144 2.65 -8.38 -10.87
C MET A 144 3.84 -8.36 -11.82
N MET A 145 4.69 -9.39 -11.75
CA MET A 145 5.85 -9.51 -12.65
C MET A 145 5.42 -9.56 -14.12
N GLN A 146 4.39 -10.35 -14.42
CA GLN A 146 3.88 -10.50 -15.78
C GLN A 146 3.20 -9.24 -16.29
N THR A 147 2.44 -8.55 -15.42
CA THR A 147 1.71 -7.33 -15.78
C THR A 147 2.65 -6.27 -16.32
N TRP A 148 3.82 -6.09 -15.74
CA TRP A 148 4.81 -5.11 -16.17
C TRP A 148 5.98 -5.71 -16.95
N LYS A 149 5.85 -6.98 -17.37
CA LYS A 149 6.83 -7.68 -18.21
C LYS A 149 8.24 -7.66 -17.60
N ILE A 150 8.30 -7.85 -16.28
CA ILE A 150 9.56 -7.96 -15.55
C ILE A 150 10.07 -9.40 -15.69
N ASN A 151 11.19 -9.58 -16.36
CA ASN A 151 11.75 -10.89 -16.63
C ASN A 151 13.16 -11.00 -16.06
N ASN A 152 13.53 -12.22 -15.70
CA ASN A 152 14.91 -12.55 -15.35
C ASN A 152 15.84 -12.46 -16.57
#